data_e29cb4899557b3cc34325ff8cd801b03
#
_entry.id   e29cb4899557b3cc34325ff8cd801b03
#
_cell.length_a   1.000
_cell.length_b   1.000
_cell.length_c   1.000
_cell.angle_alpha   90.00
_cell.angle_beta   90.00
_cell.angle_gamma   90.00
#
_symmetry.space_group_name_H-M   'P 1'
#
loop_
_entity.id
_entity.type
_entity.pdbx_description
1 polymer ?
#
loop_
_entity_poly.entity_id
_entity_poly.type
_entity_poly.pdbx_seq_one_letter_code
_entity_poly.pdbx_strand_id
1 'polypeptide(L)'
;MIVRLGAAGVVYAVVVDTAYFTGNYPQACSVEGARVDGYGDVASAAEWEPLVPRSPLTGDARHVFQVSSDRRCTHVRLRIYPDGGVARLRVHGTVVPSPSLLEGLTFDLAALENGADVVACSDRFYSSPRNMLSPGLSRVMGEGWETRRRREPGNEWLVVRLAGASVVSLAEIDTSGYIGNSPGAASLLGCSDPAALEDPSAWFPLLPRTALLPDAPHRFRLSDARPVTHVRLDVFPDGGVARLRLHGSLTEAGLAEVRRRWVETGG
;
A
#
# COMPACT_ATOMS: atom_id res chain seq x y z
N MET A 1 -5.68 14.40 -19.50
CA MET A 1 -6.29 14.12 -18.17
C MET A 1 -5.22 14.29 -17.09
N ILE A 2 -5.51 15.02 -16.02
CA ILE A 2 -4.63 15.16 -14.85
C ILE A 2 -5.24 14.36 -13.71
N VAL A 3 -4.43 13.60 -12.99
CA VAL A 3 -4.82 12.76 -11.86
C VAL A 3 -3.93 13.09 -10.67
N ARG A 4 -4.54 13.43 -9.53
CA ARG A 4 -3.85 13.49 -8.25
C ARG A 4 -3.65 12.06 -7.73
N LEU A 5 -2.45 11.72 -7.33
CA LEU A 5 -2.13 10.45 -6.71
C LEU A 5 -2.70 10.39 -5.29
N GLY A 6 -3.03 9.20 -4.80
CA GLY A 6 -3.52 8.99 -3.43
C GLY A 6 -2.49 9.36 -2.36
N ALA A 7 -1.20 9.27 -2.68
CA ALA A 7 -0.08 9.74 -1.88
C ALA A 7 1.04 10.22 -2.80
N ALA A 8 1.91 11.10 -2.30
CA ALA A 8 3.14 11.46 -2.99
C ALA A 8 4.08 10.26 -3.07
N GLY A 9 4.78 10.09 -4.19
CA GLY A 9 5.68 8.94 -4.37
C GLY A 9 6.51 8.99 -5.63
N VAL A 10 7.50 8.10 -5.69
CA VAL A 10 8.34 7.89 -6.86
C VAL A 10 7.68 6.84 -7.74
N VAL A 11 7.38 7.20 -8.99
CA VAL A 11 6.72 6.31 -9.97
C VAL A 11 7.79 5.46 -10.65
N TYR A 12 7.61 4.14 -10.66
CA TYR A 12 8.50 3.20 -11.35
C TYR A 12 7.84 2.51 -12.55
N ALA A 13 6.52 2.53 -12.67
CA ALA A 13 5.82 2.00 -13.83
C ALA A 13 4.46 2.66 -14.04
N VAL A 14 4.05 2.75 -15.30
CA VAL A 14 2.72 3.20 -15.71
C VAL A 14 2.10 2.17 -16.62
N VAL A 15 0.82 1.85 -16.40
CA VAL A 15 0.03 0.99 -17.28
C VAL A 15 -1.06 1.82 -17.93
N VAL A 16 -1.04 1.85 -19.27
CA VAL A 16 -2.12 2.39 -20.10
C VAL A 16 -2.83 1.22 -20.76
N ASP A 17 -4.11 1.05 -20.44
CA ASP A 17 -4.91 -0.10 -20.83
C ASP A 17 -5.99 0.35 -21.81
N THR A 18 -5.97 -0.17 -23.03
CA THR A 18 -6.93 0.08 -24.11
C THR A 18 -7.92 -1.06 -24.28
N ALA A 19 -8.07 -1.93 -23.27
CA ALA A 19 -8.99 -3.07 -23.34
C ALA A 19 -10.38 -2.65 -23.82
N TYR A 20 -10.95 -3.44 -24.76
CA TYR A 20 -12.21 -3.24 -25.46
C TYR A 20 -12.25 -2.08 -26.46
N PHE A 21 -11.20 -1.26 -26.58
CA PHE A 21 -11.10 -0.24 -27.62
C PHE A 21 -10.31 -0.80 -28.81
N THR A 22 -10.98 -1.51 -29.69
CA THR A 22 -10.36 -2.21 -30.83
C THR A 22 -10.06 -1.32 -32.03
N GLY A 23 -10.91 -0.31 -32.30
CA GLY A 23 -10.77 0.59 -33.43
C GLY A 23 -10.66 2.07 -33.06
N ASN A 24 -11.06 2.43 -31.85
CA ASN A 24 -11.17 3.80 -31.36
C ASN A 24 -10.22 4.08 -30.19
N TYR A 25 -9.08 3.42 -30.16
CA TYR A 25 -7.99 3.67 -29.21
C TYR A 25 -7.06 4.80 -29.73
N PRO A 26 -6.36 5.51 -28.85
CA PRO A 26 -5.37 6.50 -29.28
C PRO A 26 -4.14 5.81 -29.86
N GLN A 27 -3.59 6.34 -30.95
CA GLN A 27 -2.41 5.77 -31.62
C GLN A 27 -1.14 5.89 -30.78
N ALA A 28 -1.07 6.88 -29.88
CA ALA A 28 0.04 7.06 -28.96
C ALA A 28 -0.41 7.74 -27.66
N CYS A 29 0.39 7.58 -26.62
CA CYS A 29 0.25 8.35 -25.39
C CYS A 29 1.60 8.91 -24.90
N SER A 30 1.57 9.87 -23.98
CA SER A 30 2.68 10.22 -23.10
C SER A 30 2.18 10.44 -21.69
N VAL A 31 3.06 10.24 -20.70
CA VAL A 31 2.74 10.47 -19.29
C VAL A 31 3.79 11.38 -18.68
N GLU A 32 3.33 12.38 -17.95
CA GLU A 32 4.18 13.35 -17.26
C GLU A 32 3.83 13.33 -15.77
N GLY A 33 4.83 13.55 -14.91
CA GLY A 33 4.69 13.74 -13.47
C GLY A 33 4.88 15.18 -13.05
N ALA A 34 4.21 15.59 -11.98
CA ALA A 34 4.43 16.90 -11.37
C ALA A 34 4.35 16.81 -9.85
N ARG A 35 5.10 17.70 -9.19
CA ARG A 35 5.02 17.91 -7.75
C ARG A 35 4.30 19.22 -7.49
N VAL A 36 3.19 19.14 -6.75
CA VAL A 36 2.44 20.30 -6.29
C VAL A 36 2.06 20.04 -4.84
N ASP A 37 2.56 20.85 -3.92
CA ASP A 37 2.23 20.76 -2.51
C ASP A 37 0.84 21.39 -2.27
N GLY A 38 0.06 20.76 -1.40
CA GLY A 38 -1.28 21.23 -1.07
C GLY A 38 -2.33 20.97 -2.15
N TYR A 39 -3.27 21.91 -2.31
CA TYR A 39 -4.46 21.80 -3.17
C TYR A 39 -4.55 22.91 -4.22
N GLY A 40 -3.41 23.48 -4.62
CA GLY A 40 -3.37 24.54 -5.65
C GLY A 40 -3.78 24.08 -7.03
N ASP A 41 -3.94 25.06 -7.95
CA ASP A 41 -4.21 24.77 -9.37
C ASP A 41 -2.97 24.15 -10.03
N VAL A 42 -3.08 22.86 -10.30
CA VAL A 42 -2.01 22.05 -10.88
C VAL A 42 -1.77 22.34 -12.36
N ALA A 43 -2.81 22.80 -13.08
CA ALA A 43 -2.72 22.99 -14.53
C ALA A 43 -1.81 24.15 -14.89
N SER A 44 -1.82 25.21 -14.07
CA SER A 44 -1.06 26.46 -14.31
C SER A 44 0.24 26.56 -13.53
N ALA A 45 0.37 25.85 -12.39
CA ALA A 45 1.47 26.03 -11.45
C ALA A 45 2.54 24.91 -11.50
N ALA A 46 2.28 23.80 -12.18
CA ALA A 46 3.16 22.64 -12.15
C ALA A 46 4.20 22.63 -13.25
N GLU A 47 5.46 22.39 -12.90
CA GLU A 47 6.46 21.90 -13.82
C GLU A 47 6.21 20.42 -14.07
N TRP A 48 5.97 20.06 -15.34
CA TRP A 48 5.67 18.70 -15.76
C TRP A 48 6.94 18.03 -16.33
N GLU A 49 7.36 16.95 -15.72
CA GLU A 49 8.50 16.15 -16.15
C GLU A 49 8.03 14.88 -16.88
N PRO A 50 8.67 14.48 -17.99
CA PRO A 50 8.29 13.30 -18.72
C PRO A 50 8.59 12.03 -17.89
N LEU A 51 7.58 11.19 -17.64
CA LEU A 51 7.69 9.85 -17.06
C LEU A 51 7.70 8.79 -18.17
N VAL A 52 6.81 8.95 -19.16
CA VAL A 52 6.73 8.11 -20.35
C VAL A 52 6.75 9.04 -21.56
N PRO A 53 7.77 8.97 -22.43
CA PRO A 53 7.81 9.74 -23.68
C PRO A 53 6.64 9.32 -24.59
N ARG A 54 6.38 10.09 -25.65
CA ARG A 54 5.35 9.71 -26.61
C ARG A 54 5.63 8.31 -27.17
N SER A 55 4.75 7.38 -26.86
CA SER A 55 4.89 5.96 -27.14
C SER A 55 3.66 5.43 -27.87
N PRO A 56 3.83 4.54 -28.86
CA PRO A 56 2.70 3.96 -29.60
C PRO A 56 1.85 3.08 -28.70
N LEU A 57 0.55 3.04 -29.01
CA LEU A 57 -0.42 2.13 -28.42
C LEU A 57 -1.04 1.26 -29.50
N THR A 58 -1.58 0.12 -29.10
CA THR A 58 -2.43 -0.77 -29.90
C THR A 58 -3.80 -0.90 -29.27
N GLY A 59 -4.79 -1.28 -30.03
CA GLY A 59 -6.14 -1.50 -29.48
C GLY A 59 -6.21 -2.80 -28.68
N ASP A 60 -7.18 -2.86 -27.74
CA ASP A 60 -7.48 -4.03 -26.91
C ASP A 60 -6.23 -4.64 -26.25
N ALA A 61 -5.36 -3.78 -25.71
CA ALA A 61 -4.08 -4.20 -25.19
C ALA A 61 -3.70 -3.47 -23.89
N ARG A 62 -2.82 -4.09 -23.12
CA ARG A 62 -2.27 -3.54 -21.89
C ARG A 62 -0.80 -3.16 -22.12
N HIS A 63 -0.53 -1.85 -22.09
CA HIS A 63 0.81 -1.32 -22.30
C HIS A 63 1.44 -1.00 -20.95
N VAL A 64 2.59 -1.60 -20.66
CA VAL A 64 3.36 -1.40 -19.43
C VAL A 64 4.62 -0.63 -19.76
N PHE A 65 4.77 0.56 -19.19
CA PHE A 65 5.92 1.43 -19.36
C PHE A 65 6.73 1.49 -18.06
N GLN A 66 8.01 1.14 -18.13
CA GLN A 66 8.95 1.36 -17.03
C GLN A 66 9.33 2.83 -16.96
N VAL A 67 9.45 3.33 -15.74
CA VAL A 67 9.83 4.72 -15.46
C VAL A 67 11.11 4.72 -14.63
N SER A 68 12.12 5.47 -15.08
CA SER A 68 13.43 5.55 -14.44
C SER A 68 13.63 6.84 -13.61
N SER A 69 12.55 7.59 -13.35
CA SER A 69 12.63 8.78 -12.51
C SER A 69 12.76 8.38 -11.04
N ASP A 70 13.65 9.02 -10.31
CA ASP A 70 13.78 8.95 -8.84
C ASP A 70 13.06 10.09 -8.12
N ARG A 71 12.45 11.03 -8.87
CA ARG A 71 11.77 12.20 -8.35
C ARG A 71 10.35 11.87 -7.87
N ARG A 72 10.00 12.42 -6.72
CA ARG A 72 8.66 12.32 -6.16
C ARG A 72 7.68 13.17 -6.97
N CYS A 73 6.53 12.62 -7.31
CA CYS A 73 5.41 13.36 -7.85
C CYS A 73 4.12 13.17 -7.01
N THR A 74 3.25 14.16 -7.11
CA THR A 74 1.92 14.17 -6.48
C THR A 74 0.81 14.03 -7.50
N HIS A 75 1.10 14.33 -8.76
CA HIS A 75 0.17 14.29 -9.88
C HIS A 75 0.81 13.64 -11.09
N VAL A 76 -0.02 13.02 -11.92
CA VAL A 76 0.36 12.54 -13.24
C VAL A 76 -0.59 13.10 -14.29
N ARG A 77 -0.07 13.38 -15.49
CA ARG A 77 -0.84 13.83 -16.64
C ARG A 77 -0.69 12.83 -17.78
N LEU A 78 -1.82 12.21 -18.17
CA LEU A 78 -1.88 11.42 -19.40
C LEU A 78 -2.27 12.31 -20.56
N ARG A 79 -1.49 12.29 -21.62
CA ARG A 79 -1.80 12.84 -22.95
C ARG A 79 -2.01 11.70 -23.92
N ILE A 80 -2.99 11.82 -24.79
CA ILE A 80 -3.30 10.86 -25.86
C ILE A 80 -3.23 11.54 -27.21
N TYR A 81 -2.93 10.79 -28.26
CA TYR A 81 -2.68 11.34 -29.60
C TYR A 81 -3.28 10.43 -30.68
N PRO A 82 -4.15 10.96 -31.59
CA PRO A 82 -4.79 12.30 -31.47
C PRO A 82 -5.88 12.28 -30.41
N ASP A 83 -6.72 11.28 -30.38
CA ASP A 83 -7.84 11.01 -29.49
C ASP A 83 -8.08 9.50 -29.34
N GLY A 84 -9.09 9.08 -28.60
CA GLY A 84 -9.49 7.67 -28.47
C GLY A 84 -9.75 7.24 -27.03
N GLY A 85 -10.13 5.98 -26.88
CA GLY A 85 -10.50 5.39 -25.63
C GLY A 85 -9.32 4.77 -24.87
N VAL A 86 -9.24 5.08 -23.58
CA VAL A 86 -8.35 4.43 -22.60
C VAL A 86 -9.23 3.85 -21.48
N ALA A 87 -9.22 2.54 -21.33
CA ALA A 87 -10.03 1.84 -20.34
C ALA A 87 -9.55 2.09 -18.92
N ARG A 88 -8.21 2.08 -18.72
CA ARG A 88 -7.61 2.28 -17.38
C ARG A 88 -6.21 2.91 -17.49
N LEU A 89 -5.93 3.78 -16.52
CA LEU A 89 -4.59 4.24 -16.18
C LEU A 89 -4.23 3.68 -14.80
N ARG A 90 -3.08 3.01 -14.68
CA ARG A 90 -2.51 2.60 -13.39
C ARG A 90 -1.12 3.18 -13.25
N VAL A 91 -0.85 3.73 -12.07
CA VAL A 91 0.45 4.29 -11.71
C VAL A 91 1.00 3.46 -10.55
N HIS A 92 2.15 2.87 -10.76
CA HIS A 92 2.84 2.06 -9.76
C HIS A 92 4.06 2.81 -9.26
N GLY A 93 4.20 2.88 -7.94
CA GLY A 93 5.26 3.67 -7.32
C GLY A 93 5.51 3.27 -5.87
N THR A 94 6.52 3.89 -5.29
CA THR A 94 6.81 3.79 -3.86
C THR A 94 6.37 5.09 -3.20
N VAL A 95 5.51 4.98 -2.20
CA VAL A 95 5.02 6.15 -1.44
C VAL A 95 6.17 6.77 -0.65
N VAL A 96 6.23 8.09 -0.70
CA VAL A 96 7.16 8.93 0.07
C VAL A 96 6.31 9.98 0.79
N PRO A 97 5.87 9.68 2.04
CA PRO A 97 4.99 10.57 2.76
C PRO A 97 5.71 11.83 3.24
N SER A 98 4.98 12.93 3.34
CA SER A 98 5.52 14.16 3.92
C SER A 98 5.85 13.98 5.40
N PRO A 99 7.08 14.26 5.85
CA PRO A 99 7.44 14.18 7.27
C PRO A 99 6.54 15.03 8.17
N SER A 100 6.11 16.20 7.69
CA SER A 100 5.25 17.12 8.43
C SER A 100 3.85 16.57 8.75
N LEU A 101 3.41 15.55 8.01
CA LEU A 101 2.14 14.86 8.24
C LEU A 101 2.25 13.67 9.21
N LEU A 102 3.48 13.33 9.63
CA LEU A 102 3.75 12.15 10.46
C LEU A 102 4.40 12.52 11.80
N GLU A 103 5.17 13.61 11.82
CA GLU A 103 5.95 14.03 12.97
C GLU A 103 5.08 14.37 14.19
N GLY A 104 5.36 13.74 15.33
CA GLY A 104 4.66 13.97 16.58
C GLY A 104 3.22 13.45 16.61
N LEU A 105 2.77 12.72 15.56
CA LEU A 105 1.41 12.24 15.46
C LEU A 105 1.32 10.74 15.75
N THR A 106 0.15 10.32 16.18
CA THR A 106 -0.30 8.92 16.18
C THR A 106 -1.14 8.70 14.92
N PHE A 107 -0.74 7.74 14.09
CA PHE A 107 -1.41 7.46 12.81
C PHE A 107 -1.36 5.96 12.50
N ASP A 108 -2.03 5.53 11.42
CA ASP A 108 -1.97 4.14 10.95
C ASP A 108 -0.63 3.88 10.25
N LEU A 109 0.27 3.20 10.97
CA LEU A 109 1.60 2.82 10.52
C LEU A 109 1.60 1.75 9.44
N ALA A 110 0.47 1.02 9.28
CA ALA A 110 0.28 -0.02 8.26
C ALA A 110 -0.40 0.51 6.99
N ALA A 111 -0.83 1.76 6.95
CA ALA A 111 -1.53 2.31 5.79
C ALA A 111 -0.61 2.47 4.57
N LEU A 112 -1.11 2.07 3.39
CA LEU A 112 -0.38 2.22 2.12
C LEU A 112 -0.01 3.68 1.85
N GLU A 113 -0.93 4.61 2.14
CA GLU A 113 -0.73 6.04 1.93
C GLU A 113 0.35 6.65 2.85
N ASN A 114 0.70 5.98 3.94
CA ASN A 114 1.78 6.36 4.84
C ASN A 114 3.11 5.65 4.52
N GLY A 115 3.16 4.85 3.46
CA GLY A 115 4.36 4.20 2.97
C GLY A 115 4.57 2.78 3.46
N ALA A 116 3.59 2.17 4.16
CA ALA A 116 3.63 0.76 4.47
C ALA A 116 3.41 -0.12 3.23
N ASP A 117 3.83 -1.38 3.30
CA ASP A 117 3.60 -2.36 2.24
C ASP A 117 3.66 -3.78 2.77
N VAL A 118 3.00 -4.72 2.09
CA VAL A 118 3.16 -6.15 2.35
C VAL A 118 4.41 -6.66 1.64
N VAL A 119 5.36 -7.19 2.40
CA VAL A 119 6.65 -7.67 1.87
C VAL A 119 6.68 -9.18 1.68
N ALA A 120 5.89 -9.93 2.46
CA ALA A 120 5.78 -11.38 2.36
C ALA A 120 4.39 -11.85 2.79
N CYS A 121 3.93 -12.98 2.26
CA CYS A 121 2.71 -13.65 2.71
C CYS A 121 2.70 -15.11 2.30
N SER A 122 1.93 -15.91 3.03
CA SER A 122 1.76 -17.34 2.76
C SER A 122 0.82 -17.62 1.58
N ASP A 123 -0.21 -16.80 1.39
CA ASP A 123 -1.24 -17.05 0.37
C ASP A 123 -1.75 -15.75 -0.29
N ARG A 124 -2.02 -15.83 -1.61
CA ARG A 124 -2.57 -14.73 -2.44
C ARG A 124 -3.68 -15.24 -3.37
N PHE A 125 -4.34 -16.31 -2.99
CA PHE A 125 -5.21 -17.03 -3.91
C PHE A 125 -6.44 -16.22 -4.34
N TYR A 126 -7.24 -15.71 -3.39
CA TYR A 126 -8.44 -14.98 -3.74
C TYR A 126 -8.20 -13.48 -3.94
N SER A 127 -7.31 -12.88 -3.17
CA SER A 127 -7.07 -11.44 -3.24
C SER A 127 -5.65 -11.05 -2.81
N SER A 128 -5.24 -9.85 -3.19
CA SER A 128 -3.96 -9.30 -2.76
C SER A 128 -3.99 -8.94 -1.28
N PRO A 129 -3.00 -9.37 -0.47
CA PRO A 129 -2.92 -8.97 0.94
C PRO A 129 -2.74 -7.46 1.13
N ARG A 130 -2.23 -6.72 0.14
CA ARG A 130 -2.15 -5.25 0.17
C ARG A 130 -3.52 -4.57 0.30
N ASN A 131 -4.58 -5.24 -0.15
CA ASN A 131 -5.94 -4.69 -0.11
C ASN A 131 -6.35 -4.30 1.31
N MET A 132 -5.98 -5.10 2.33
CA MET A 132 -6.34 -4.81 3.71
C MET A 132 -5.62 -3.60 4.32
N LEU A 133 -4.55 -3.09 3.68
CA LEU A 133 -3.83 -1.86 4.08
C LEU A 133 -4.39 -0.61 3.36
N SER A 134 -5.35 -0.77 2.46
CA SER A 134 -5.97 0.34 1.72
C SER A 134 -6.76 1.26 2.64
N PRO A 135 -6.84 2.57 2.33
CA PRO A 135 -7.60 3.52 3.12
C PRO A 135 -9.11 3.21 3.12
N GLY A 136 -9.80 3.66 4.16
CA GLY A 136 -11.24 3.50 4.31
C GLY A 136 -11.70 2.08 4.65
N LEU A 137 -13.01 1.90 4.67
CA LEU A 137 -13.64 0.60 4.95
C LEU A 137 -13.63 -0.29 3.69
N SER A 138 -13.65 -1.61 3.90
CA SER A 138 -13.91 -2.56 2.83
C SER A 138 -15.40 -2.55 2.47
N ARG A 139 -15.74 -2.44 1.19
CA ARG A 139 -17.13 -2.47 0.71
C ARG A 139 -17.55 -3.87 0.28
N VAL A 140 -16.59 -4.67 -0.11
CA VAL A 140 -16.78 -6.06 -0.55
C VAL A 140 -15.58 -6.91 -0.15
N MET A 141 -15.76 -8.22 -0.01
CA MET A 141 -14.68 -9.16 0.40
C MET A 141 -13.40 -9.03 -0.46
N GLY A 142 -13.54 -8.80 -1.76
CA GLY A 142 -12.38 -8.63 -2.65
C GLY A 142 -11.52 -7.39 -2.38
N GLU A 143 -11.95 -6.48 -1.53
CA GLU A 143 -11.17 -5.33 -1.06
C GLU A 143 -10.38 -5.61 0.23
N GLY A 144 -10.46 -6.82 0.79
CA GLY A 144 -9.63 -7.33 1.87
C GLY A 144 -8.61 -8.37 1.39
N TRP A 145 -8.02 -9.09 2.31
CA TRP A 145 -7.18 -10.26 2.07
C TRP A 145 -7.94 -11.51 2.46
N GLU A 146 -8.15 -12.40 1.51
CA GLU A 146 -8.80 -13.69 1.73
C GLU A 146 -7.87 -14.81 1.27
N THR A 147 -7.58 -15.72 2.17
CA THR A 147 -6.70 -16.86 1.93
C THR A 147 -7.50 -18.08 1.44
N ARG A 148 -6.82 -19.01 0.78
CA ARG A 148 -7.34 -20.33 0.50
C ARG A 148 -7.69 -21.04 1.81
N ARG A 149 -8.74 -21.86 1.78
CA ARG A 149 -9.06 -22.72 2.89
C ARG A 149 -7.95 -23.75 3.13
N ARG A 150 -7.37 -23.73 4.31
CA ARG A 150 -6.31 -24.62 4.72
C ARG A 150 -6.88 -25.99 5.09
N ARG A 151 -6.27 -27.06 4.59
CA ARG A 151 -6.65 -28.44 4.91
C ARG A 151 -5.61 -29.15 5.77
N GLU A 152 -4.45 -28.51 5.94
CA GLU A 152 -3.31 -29.06 6.68
C GLU A 152 -3.05 -28.25 7.95
N PRO A 153 -2.42 -28.85 8.98
CA PRO A 153 -2.05 -28.11 10.19
C PRO A 153 -1.23 -26.87 9.88
N GLY A 154 -1.44 -25.82 10.66
CA GLY A 154 -0.74 -24.54 10.56
C GLY A 154 -1.68 -23.35 10.48
N ASN A 155 -1.18 -22.25 9.96
CA ASN A 155 -1.89 -20.99 9.83
C ASN A 155 -1.42 -20.22 8.59
N GLU A 156 -2.22 -19.28 8.16
CA GLU A 156 -1.83 -18.32 7.14
C GLU A 156 -1.24 -17.05 7.78
N TRP A 157 -0.38 -16.37 7.04
CA TRP A 157 0.33 -15.22 7.58
C TRP A 157 0.76 -14.23 6.49
N LEU A 158 1.03 -13.01 6.93
CA LEU A 158 1.69 -11.99 6.10
C LEU A 158 2.60 -11.11 6.94
N VAL A 159 3.54 -10.45 6.27
CA VAL A 159 4.47 -9.48 6.87
C VAL A 159 4.25 -8.12 6.24
N VAL A 160 4.00 -7.14 7.10
CA VAL A 160 3.87 -5.73 6.72
C VAL A 160 5.15 -5.00 7.13
N ARG A 161 5.79 -4.34 6.17
CA ARG A 161 6.77 -3.29 6.44
C ARG A 161 5.99 -2.02 6.80
N LEU A 162 6.26 -1.44 7.95
CA LEU A 162 5.60 -0.23 8.41
C LEU A 162 6.10 1.04 7.68
N ALA A 163 5.43 2.15 7.92
CA ALA A 163 5.82 3.48 7.42
C ALA A 163 7.27 3.87 7.77
N GLY A 164 7.78 3.36 8.88
CA GLY A 164 9.15 3.51 9.39
C GLY A 164 9.29 2.78 10.71
N ALA A 165 10.47 2.84 11.33
CA ALA A 165 10.68 2.33 12.68
C ALA A 165 9.74 3.04 13.66
N SER A 166 8.89 2.28 14.35
CA SER A 166 7.72 2.80 15.05
C SER A 166 7.43 2.06 16.35
N VAL A 167 6.70 2.69 17.25
CA VAL A 167 6.06 2.05 18.40
C VAL A 167 4.57 1.94 18.11
N VAL A 168 4.05 0.71 18.10
CA VAL A 168 2.63 0.43 17.85
C VAL A 168 1.89 0.35 19.19
N SER A 169 0.82 1.14 19.35
CA SER A 169 0.04 1.21 20.58
C SER A 169 -1.36 0.59 20.49
N LEU A 170 -1.91 0.50 19.29
CA LEU A 170 -3.23 -0.07 19.03
C LEU A 170 -3.23 -0.85 17.71
N ALA A 171 -3.76 -2.06 17.73
CA ALA A 171 -4.05 -2.82 16.53
C ALA A 171 -5.56 -2.91 16.30
N GLU A 172 -6.00 -2.76 15.06
CA GLU A 172 -7.35 -3.09 14.63
C GLU A 172 -7.25 -4.20 13.57
N ILE A 173 -7.95 -5.32 13.82
CA ILE A 173 -8.09 -6.45 12.89
C ILE A 173 -9.58 -6.54 12.57
N ASP A 174 -9.94 -6.19 11.36
CA ASP A 174 -11.32 -6.09 10.91
C ASP A 174 -11.68 -7.30 10.03
N THR A 175 -12.71 -8.04 10.43
CA THR A 175 -13.25 -9.16 9.68
C THR A 175 -14.60 -8.84 9.02
N SER A 176 -15.00 -7.56 8.95
CA SER A 176 -16.27 -7.13 8.36
C SER A 176 -16.44 -7.66 6.94
N GLY A 177 -17.63 -8.18 6.65
CA GLY A 177 -17.95 -8.82 5.38
C GLY A 177 -17.54 -10.30 5.28
N TYR A 178 -16.73 -10.83 6.20
CA TYR A 178 -16.33 -12.25 6.25
C TYR A 178 -17.16 -13.01 7.27
N ILE A 179 -18.39 -13.38 6.91
CA ILE A 179 -19.36 -14.02 7.81
C ILE A 179 -19.01 -15.50 8.04
N GLY A 180 -18.76 -16.25 6.95
CA GLY A 180 -18.52 -17.69 7.01
C GLY A 180 -17.07 -18.12 6.80
N ASN A 181 -16.19 -17.18 6.53
CA ASN A 181 -14.79 -17.38 6.11
C ASN A 181 -13.81 -16.45 6.84
N SER A 182 -14.19 -15.89 7.99
CA SER A 182 -13.26 -15.18 8.86
C SER A 182 -12.34 -16.13 9.60
N PRO A 183 -11.11 -15.72 9.97
CA PRO A 183 -10.27 -16.52 10.86
C PRO A 183 -10.88 -16.60 12.25
N GLY A 184 -10.70 -17.75 12.93
CA GLY A 184 -11.15 -17.93 14.30
C GLY A 184 -10.28 -17.24 15.35
N ALA A 185 -9.03 -16.91 15.00
CA ALA A 185 -8.10 -16.18 15.86
C ALA A 185 -7.01 -15.51 15.02
N ALA A 186 -6.33 -14.53 15.62
CA ALA A 186 -5.12 -13.90 15.06
C ALA A 186 -4.07 -13.63 16.13
N SER A 187 -2.82 -13.43 15.71
CA SER A 187 -1.73 -12.91 16.55
C SER A 187 -0.88 -11.91 15.75
N LEU A 188 -0.16 -11.04 16.46
CA LEU A 188 0.80 -10.13 15.88
C LEU A 188 2.17 -10.34 16.49
N LEU A 189 3.19 -10.40 15.63
CA LEU A 189 4.60 -10.41 16.01
C LEU A 189 5.26 -9.17 15.44
N GLY A 190 6.18 -8.57 16.20
CA GLY A 190 7.01 -7.45 15.77
C GLY A 190 8.45 -7.88 15.48
N CYS A 191 9.08 -7.22 14.51
CA CYS A 191 10.50 -7.34 14.24
C CYS A 191 11.12 -5.94 14.10
N SER A 192 12.23 -5.71 14.77
CA SER A 192 12.94 -4.41 14.73
C SER A 192 14.01 -4.36 13.65
N ASP A 193 14.58 -5.52 13.26
CA ASP A 193 15.66 -5.62 12.28
C ASP A 193 15.13 -6.09 10.92
N PRO A 194 15.12 -5.22 9.89
CA PRO A 194 14.70 -5.61 8.55
C PRO A 194 15.60 -6.66 7.88
N ALA A 195 16.83 -6.87 8.37
CA ALA A 195 17.72 -7.90 7.84
C ALA A 195 17.48 -9.29 8.45
N ALA A 196 16.73 -9.37 9.55
CA ALA A 196 16.49 -10.59 10.31
C ALA A 196 15.08 -11.18 10.13
N LEU A 197 14.37 -10.84 9.06
CA LEU A 197 12.98 -11.29 8.86
C LEU A 197 12.84 -12.80 8.69
N GLU A 198 13.87 -13.49 8.23
CA GLU A 198 13.91 -14.96 8.09
C GLU A 198 14.33 -15.68 9.38
N ASP A 199 14.82 -14.95 10.38
CA ASP A 199 15.20 -15.51 11.68
C ASP A 199 13.98 -15.52 12.63
N PRO A 200 13.44 -16.71 13.00
CA PRO A 200 12.33 -16.78 13.94
C PRO A 200 12.61 -16.15 15.30
N SER A 201 13.86 -16.08 15.74
CA SER A 201 14.25 -15.51 17.04
C SER A 201 14.22 -13.98 17.06
N ALA A 202 14.22 -13.32 15.90
CA ALA A 202 14.10 -11.87 15.77
C ALA A 202 12.66 -11.35 15.98
N TRP A 203 11.68 -12.26 15.98
CA TRP A 203 10.28 -11.92 16.14
C TRP A 203 9.84 -12.04 17.61
N PHE A 204 9.10 -11.04 18.07
CA PHE A 204 8.56 -11.03 19.42
C PHE A 204 7.06 -10.72 19.42
N PRO A 205 6.29 -11.23 20.40
CA PRO A 205 4.86 -11.04 20.45
C PRO A 205 4.49 -9.59 20.75
N LEU A 206 3.60 -9.01 19.91
CA LEU A 206 2.88 -7.75 20.14
C LEU A 206 1.46 -8.02 20.61
N LEU A 207 0.79 -9.00 20.00
CA LEU A 207 -0.53 -9.49 20.37
C LEU A 207 -0.46 -11.03 20.42
N PRO A 208 -0.72 -11.66 21.58
CA PRO A 208 -0.80 -13.10 21.66
C PRO A 208 -1.99 -13.61 20.83
N ARG A 209 -2.01 -14.90 20.51
CA ARG A 209 -3.12 -15.50 19.79
C ARG A 209 -4.44 -15.22 20.52
N THR A 210 -5.30 -14.45 19.86
CA THR A 210 -6.56 -13.93 20.41
C THR A 210 -7.71 -14.30 19.47
N ALA A 211 -8.84 -14.74 20.03
CA ALA A 211 -10.02 -15.10 19.27
C ALA A 211 -10.60 -13.89 18.55
N LEU A 212 -11.09 -14.13 17.33
CA LEU A 212 -11.82 -13.16 16.52
C LEU A 212 -13.26 -13.64 16.32
N LEU A 213 -14.17 -12.69 16.18
CA LEU A 213 -15.54 -12.93 15.73
C LEU A 213 -15.63 -12.68 14.21
N PRO A 214 -16.51 -13.38 13.50
CA PRO A 214 -16.81 -13.05 12.11
C PRO A 214 -17.52 -11.69 12.00
N ASP A 215 -17.38 -11.03 10.87
CA ASP A 215 -18.09 -9.80 10.49
C ASP A 215 -17.99 -8.68 11.54
N ALA A 216 -16.81 -8.48 12.12
CA ALA A 216 -16.62 -7.49 13.19
C ALA A 216 -15.23 -6.86 13.19
N PRO A 217 -15.11 -5.58 13.53
CA PRO A 217 -13.83 -4.95 13.84
C PRO A 217 -13.40 -5.29 15.26
N HIS A 218 -12.14 -5.63 15.45
CA HIS A 218 -11.53 -5.95 16.74
C HIS A 218 -10.42 -4.95 17.03
N ARG A 219 -10.39 -4.41 18.25
CA ARG A 219 -9.39 -3.45 18.69
C ARG A 219 -8.64 -3.97 19.89
N PHE A 220 -7.32 -3.96 19.79
CA PHE A 220 -6.43 -4.48 20.81
C PHE A 220 -5.41 -3.40 21.19
N ARG A 221 -5.42 -3.04 22.47
CA ARG A 221 -4.38 -2.17 23.01
C ARG A 221 -3.09 -3.00 23.18
N LEU A 222 -2.00 -2.47 22.63
CA LEU A 222 -0.68 -3.10 22.73
C LEU A 222 0.14 -2.37 23.81
N SER A 223 0.79 -3.13 24.68
CA SER A 223 1.57 -2.61 25.80
C SER A 223 3.08 -2.68 25.58
N ASP A 224 3.52 -3.40 24.53
CA ASP A 224 4.92 -3.49 24.20
C ASP A 224 5.39 -2.22 23.50
N ALA A 225 6.35 -1.51 24.10
CA ALA A 225 6.87 -0.26 23.58
C ALA A 225 8.16 -0.44 22.75
N ARG A 226 8.55 -1.69 22.45
CA ARG A 226 9.72 -1.92 21.59
C ARG A 226 9.46 -1.40 20.19
N PRO A 227 10.44 -0.69 19.59
CA PRO A 227 10.33 -0.26 18.21
C PRO A 227 10.27 -1.46 17.26
N VAL A 228 9.46 -1.34 16.23
CA VAL A 228 9.34 -2.32 15.15
C VAL A 228 9.41 -1.64 13.78
N THR A 229 10.00 -2.33 12.81
CA THR A 229 10.00 -1.94 11.40
C THR A 229 9.03 -2.79 10.60
N HIS A 230 8.79 -4.02 11.05
CA HIS A 230 7.90 -5.00 10.44
C HIS A 230 6.96 -5.62 11.47
N VAL A 231 5.75 -5.91 11.02
CA VAL A 231 4.76 -6.64 11.82
C VAL A 231 4.27 -7.83 10.99
N ARG A 232 4.26 -9.00 11.62
CA ARG A 232 3.68 -10.21 11.06
C ARG A 232 2.30 -10.42 11.67
N LEU A 233 1.28 -10.54 10.81
CA LEU A 233 -0.04 -11.00 11.18
C LEU A 233 -0.13 -12.50 10.87
N ASP A 234 -0.44 -13.29 11.88
CA ASP A 234 -0.84 -14.68 11.73
C ASP A 234 -2.35 -14.81 11.92
N VAL A 235 -3.04 -15.55 11.04
CA VAL A 235 -4.48 -15.84 11.13
C VAL A 235 -4.70 -17.34 11.22
N PHE A 236 -5.62 -17.79 12.06
CA PHE A 236 -5.77 -19.19 12.41
C PHE A 236 -7.19 -19.72 12.13
N PRO A 237 -7.32 -20.86 11.36
CA PRO A 237 -6.25 -21.46 10.56
C PRO A 237 -6.00 -20.70 9.27
N ASP A 238 -7.05 -20.10 8.72
CA ASP A 238 -7.13 -19.36 7.46
C ASP A 238 -8.30 -18.38 7.53
N GLY A 239 -8.56 -17.64 6.45
CA GLY A 239 -9.77 -16.83 6.32
C GLY A 239 -9.49 -15.42 5.84
N GLY A 240 -10.53 -14.59 5.88
CA GLY A 240 -10.53 -13.24 5.36
C GLY A 240 -10.37 -12.17 6.43
N VAL A 241 -9.53 -11.17 6.13
CA VAL A 241 -9.35 -9.94 6.91
C VAL A 241 -9.62 -8.75 6.01
N ALA A 242 -10.62 -7.95 6.36
CA ALA A 242 -11.02 -6.77 5.62
C ALA A 242 -9.98 -5.67 5.70
N ARG A 243 -9.52 -5.36 6.93
CA ARG A 243 -8.52 -4.33 7.21
C ARG A 243 -7.60 -4.72 8.37
N LEU A 244 -6.34 -4.32 8.25
CA LEU A 244 -5.38 -4.25 9.35
C LEU A 244 -4.99 -2.79 9.53
N ARG A 245 -5.13 -2.28 10.76
CA ARG A 245 -4.67 -0.94 11.16
C ARG A 245 -3.75 -1.08 12.36
N LEU A 246 -2.61 -0.39 12.30
CA LEU A 246 -1.61 -0.39 13.36
C LEU A 246 -1.32 1.05 13.76
N HIS A 247 -2.02 1.53 14.77
CA HIS A 247 -1.88 2.90 15.22
C HIS A 247 -0.72 3.04 16.20
N GLY A 248 0.09 4.06 15.95
CA GLY A 248 1.28 4.36 16.74
C GLY A 248 2.01 5.57 16.21
N SER A 249 3.25 5.74 16.64
CA SER A 249 4.09 6.87 16.25
C SER A 249 5.46 6.39 15.76
N LEU A 250 6.07 7.16 14.86
CA LEU A 250 7.46 6.95 14.46
C LEU A 250 8.40 7.19 15.64
N THR A 251 9.47 6.40 15.72
CA THR A 251 10.63 6.73 16.54
C THR A 251 11.41 7.89 15.90
N GLU A 252 12.35 8.48 16.64
CA GLU A 252 13.28 9.46 16.06
C GLU A 252 14.03 8.91 14.85
N ALA A 253 14.50 7.66 14.93
CA ALA A 253 15.18 6.99 13.81
C ALA A 253 14.24 6.77 12.62
N GLY A 254 12.99 6.37 12.84
CA GLY A 254 11.98 6.21 11.79
C GLY A 254 11.65 7.54 11.12
N LEU A 255 11.49 8.61 11.90
CA LEU A 255 11.24 9.95 11.36
C LEU A 255 12.45 10.49 10.57
N ALA A 256 13.68 10.25 11.06
CA ALA A 256 14.89 10.62 10.34
C ALA A 256 14.99 9.94 8.98
N GLU A 257 14.63 8.65 8.89
CA GLU A 257 14.58 7.90 7.63
C GLU A 257 13.52 8.46 6.65
N VAL A 258 12.33 8.80 7.15
CA VAL A 258 11.27 9.43 6.34
C VAL A 258 11.74 10.78 5.81
N ARG A 259 12.39 11.61 6.65
CA ARG A 259 12.97 12.89 6.23
C ARG A 259 14.07 12.73 5.18
N ARG A 260 14.96 11.76 5.36
CA ARG A 260 16.02 11.46 4.40
C ARG A 260 15.44 11.14 3.03
N ARG A 261 14.49 10.20 2.96
CA ARG A 261 13.82 9.81 1.70
C ARG A 261 13.06 10.97 1.05
N TRP A 262 12.44 11.81 1.88
CA TRP A 262 11.75 13.00 1.39
C TRP A 262 12.71 13.98 0.69
N VAL A 263 13.88 14.23 1.27
CA VAL A 263 14.93 15.10 0.69
C VAL A 263 15.54 14.47 -0.57
N GLU A 264 15.91 13.20 -0.52
CA GLU A 264 16.51 12.48 -1.67
C GLU A 264 15.60 12.46 -2.90
N THR A 265 14.30 12.46 -2.74
CA THR A 265 13.32 12.45 -3.84
C THR A 265 12.86 13.85 -4.27
N GLY A 266 13.59 14.89 -3.87
CA GLY A 266 13.37 16.27 -4.32
C GLY A 266 12.38 17.05 -3.44
N GLY A 267 12.45 16.88 -2.13
CA GLY A 267 11.71 17.65 -1.10
C GLY A 267 12.33 19.04 -0.89
#